data_2f37558ec691830d6b509a166b55706f
#
_entry.id   2f37558ec691830d6b509a166b55706f
#
_cell.length_a   1.000
_cell.length_b   1.000
_cell.length_c   1.000
_cell.angle_alpha   90.00
_cell.angle_beta   90.00
_cell.angle_gamma   90.00
#
_symmetry.space_group_name_H-M   'P 1'
#
loop_
_entity.id
_entity.type
_entity.pdbx_description
1 polymer ?
#
loop_
_entity_poly.entity_id
_entity_poly.type
_entity_poly.pdbx_seq_one_letter_code
_entity_poly.pdbx_strand_id
1 'polypeptide(L)'
;MTFPQKRSWKTATLSWNIHTIDLLLPKSTPMRTTQQRWGFLRETQKKAELAGIDPNTGLHRTGLERYLSVIFPNHTWIHDRAFGMQDDGASYHIRPDYRCEELRLIVEFDGLLHYQRPETVKKDLENQAIYEKYGYKVVRIPYFIQLTQAVVKELFDVEVNEPLFSPDIPSMSAQDKNTPAYCCPAGLKRMAEELKRFPQQMAVNVEALHNEDDQLTGLSILEMFLK
;
A
#
# COMPACT_ATOMS: atom_id res chain seq x y z
N MET A 1 50.39 -21.53 -37.61
CA MET A 1 49.89 -20.47 -36.73
C MET A 1 48.41 -20.71 -36.50
N THR A 2 48.08 -21.29 -35.35
CA THR A 2 46.71 -21.68 -34.97
C THR A 2 46.16 -20.64 -34.00
N PHE A 3 45.05 -20.02 -34.30
CA PHE A 3 44.35 -19.06 -33.46
C PHE A 3 43.59 -19.78 -32.32
N PRO A 4 43.60 -19.28 -31.10
CA PRO A 4 42.86 -19.87 -30.01
C PRO A 4 41.39 -19.52 -30.10
N GLN A 5 40.53 -20.54 -29.82
CA GLN A 5 39.08 -20.46 -29.76
C GLN A 5 38.60 -19.53 -28.63
N LYS A 6 37.65 -18.69 -28.96
CA LYS A 6 36.90 -17.85 -28.01
C LYS A 6 36.07 -18.72 -27.06
N ARG A 7 36.37 -18.62 -25.77
CA ARG A 7 35.51 -19.17 -24.69
C ARG A 7 34.22 -18.36 -24.65
N SER A 8 33.08 -19.03 -24.88
CA SER A 8 31.75 -18.46 -24.68
C SER A 8 31.46 -18.38 -23.17
N TRP A 9 31.26 -17.19 -22.69
CA TRP A 9 30.69 -16.97 -21.36
C TRP A 9 29.23 -17.33 -21.42
N LYS A 10 28.86 -18.48 -20.82
CA LYS A 10 27.45 -18.78 -20.51
C LYS A 10 27.05 -17.84 -19.38
N THR A 11 26.22 -16.86 -19.67
CA THR A 11 25.46 -16.10 -18.67
C THR A 11 24.56 -17.08 -17.94
N ALA A 12 24.90 -17.39 -16.71
CA ALA A 12 24.02 -18.10 -15.81
C ALA A 12 22.88 -17.15 -15.45
N THR A 13 21.77 -17.24 -16.15
CA THR A 13 20.49 -16.69 -15.71
C THR A 13 20.10 -17.44 -14.45
N LEU A 14 20.30 -16.82 -13.30
CA LEU A 14 19.68 -17.24 -12.05
C LEU A 14 18.16 -17.09 -12.19
N SER A 15 17.53 -18.14 -12.70
CA SER A 15 16.08 -18.28 -12.58
C SER A 15 15.75 -18.51 -11.11
N TRP A 16 15.34 -17.48 -10.41
CA TRP A 16 14.79 -17.61 -9.08
C TRP A 16 13.52 -18.44 -9.18
N ASN A 17 13.59 -19.65 -8.61
CA ASN A 17 12.46 -20.56 -8.60
C ASN A 17 11.46 -20.02 -7.55
N ILE A 18 10.43 -19.32 -8.02
CA ILE A 18 9.37 -18.69 -7.20
C ILE A 18 8.79 -19.69 -6.17
N HIS A 19 8.78 -20.99 -6.51
CA HIS A 19 8.31 -22.05 -5.62
C HIS A 19 9.16 -22.28 -4.37
N THR A 20 10.43 -21.86 -4.35
CA THR A 20 11.32 -22.09 -3.20
C THR A 20 11.10 -21.06 -2.10
N ILE A 21 10.63 -19.86 -2.46
CA ILE A 21 10.33 -18.79 -1.49
C ILE A 21 8.97 -19.00 -0.84
N ASP A 22 7.99 -19.57 -1.57
CA ASP A 22 6.68 -19.93 -1.00
C ASP A 22 6.77 -20.99 0.12
N LEU A 23 7.87 -21.76 0.17
CA LEU A 23 8.09 -22.76 1.23
C LEU A 23 8.61 -22.16 2.54
N LEU A 24 9.16 -20.95 2.50
CA LEU A 24 9.68 -20.24 3.69
C LEU A 24 8.65 -19.26 4.30
N LEU A 25 7.59 -18.94 3.56
CA LEU A 25 6.52 -18.11 4.10
C LEU A 25 5.49 -18.98 4.80
N PRO A 26 5.00 -18.60 5.99
CA PRO A 26 3.93 -19.36 6.65
C PRO A 26 2.73 -19.45 5.71
N LYS A 27 2.29 -20.70 5.44
CA LYS A 27 1.11 -20.99 4.61
C LYS A 27 -0.04 -20.10 5.06
N SER A 28 -0.65 -19.38 4.13
CA SER A 28 -1.72 -18.42 4.38
C SER A 28 -2.75 -18.96 5.39
N THR A 29 -2.82 -18.31 6.53
CA THR A 29 -3.90 -18.53 7.50
C THR A 29 -5.23 -18.24 6.82
N PRO A 30 -6.30 -19.01 7.09
CA PRO A 30 -7.60 -18.80 6.47
C PRO A 30 -8.05 -17.33 6.61
N MET A 31 -8.61 -16.79 5.51
CA MET A 31 -9.04 -15.40 5.45
C MET A 31 -9.96 -15.07 6.62
N ARG A 32 -9.51 -14.17 7.49
CA ARG A 32 -10.29 -13.67 8.61
C ARG A 32 -11.42 -12.75 8.13
N THR A 33 -12.41 -12.55 8.99
CA THR A 33 -13.53 -11.63 8.74
C THR A 33 -13.04 -10.23 8.36
N THR A 34 -13.88 -9.44 7.69
CA THR A 34 -13.57 -8.08 7.26
C THR A 34 -13.03 -7.21 8.41
N GLN A 35 -13.57 -7.37 9.61
CA GLN A 35 -13.14 -6.69 10.83
C GLN A 35 -11.70 -7.04 11.25
N GLN A 36 -11.29 -8.30 11.04
CA GLN A 36 -9.93 -8.76 11.37
C GLN A 36 -8.88 -8.39 10.32
N ARG A 37 -9.31 -8.08 9.07
CA ARG A 37 -8.39 -7.67 8.00
C ARG A 37 -7.74 -6.33 8.26
N TRP A 38 -8.42 -5.44 8.98
CA TRP A 38 -8.02 -4.05 9.22
C TRP A 38 -7.55 -3.79 10.64
N GLY A 39 -7.42 -4.83 11.47
CA GLY A 39 -6.98 -4.73 12.86
C GLY A 39 -5.59 -4.13 13.07
N PHE A 40 -4.78 -4.06 12.03
CA PHE A 40 -3.45 -3.47 12.03
C PHE A 40 -3.44 -1.94 11.88
N LEU A 41 -4.54 -1.35 11.45
CA LEU A 41 -4.68 0.10 11.33
C LEU A 41 -5.28 0.69 12.60
N ARG A 42 -4.59 0.57 13.71
CA ARG A 42 -5.14 0.86 15.04
C ARG A 42 -5.90 2.16 15.12
N GLU A 43 -5.29 3.26 14.77
CA GLU A 43 -5.96 4.57 14.82
C GLU A 43 -6.89 4.79 13.63
N THR A 44 -6.43 4.48 12.43
CA THR A 44 -7.23 4.66 11.22
C THR A 44 -8.48 3.83 11.28
N GLN A 45 -8.38 2.58 11.74
CA GLN A 45 -9.54 1.72 11.89
C GLN A 45 -10.51 2.22 12.95
N LYS A 46 -10.01 2.61 14.13
CA LYS A 46 -10.88 3.17 15.16
C LYS A 46 -11.62 4.41 14.67
N LYS A 47 -10.94 5.26 13.92
CA LYS A 47 -11.56 6.45 13.34
C LYS A 47 -12.49 6.13 12.17
N ALA A 48 -12.18 5.09 11.38
CA ALA A 48 -13.08 4.59 10.33
C ALA A 48 -14.37 4.02 10.91
N GLU A 49 -14.29 3.26 11.99
CA GLU A 49 -15.48 2.77 12.72
C GLU A 49 -16.33 3.93 13.25
N LEU A 50 -15.69 4.99 13.75
CA LEU A 50 -16.35 6.22 14.18
C LEU A 50 -16.89 7.07 13.02
N ALA A 51 -16.35 6.91 11.81
CA ALA A 51 -16.82 7.62 10.62
C ALA A 51 -18.21 7.15 10.15
N GLY A 52 -18.63 5.98 10.60
CA GLY A 52 -19.93 5.42 10.26
C GLY A 52 -19.93 4.66 8.93
N ILE A 53 -21.15 4.29 8.54
CA ILE A 53 -21.43 3.57 7.30
C ILE A 53 -21.84 4.58 6.24
N ASP A 54 -21.33 4.44 5.01
CA ASP A 54 -21.77 5.25 3.87
C ASP A 54 -23.28 5.04 3.66
N PRO A 55 -24.11 6.09 3.75
CA PRO A 55 -25.54 5.98 3.67
C PRO A 55 -26.06 5.47 2.30
N ASN A 56 -25.23 5.60 1.24
CA ASN A 56 -25.61 5.18 -0.10
C ASN A 56 -25.31 3.71 -0.37
N THR A 57 -24.30 3.16 0.28
CA THR A 57 -23.84 1.77 0.02
C THR A 57 -24.03 0.84 1.21
N GLY A 58 -24.24 1.37 2.41
CA GLY A 58 -24.29 0.59 3.65
C GLY A 58 -22.96 -0.06 4.03
N LEU A 59 -21.84 0.34 3.40
CA LEU A 59 -20.53 -0.24 3.60
C LEU A 59 -19.64 0.69 4.42
N HIS A 60 -18.87 0.12 5.34
CA HIS A 60 -17.78 0.82 5.97
C HIS A 60 -16.71 1.13 4.92
N ARG A 61 -16.33 2.37 4.83
CA ARG A 61 -15.24 2.86 4.01
C ARG A 61 -13.90 2.65 4.71
N THR A 62 -12.84 2.95 4.01
CA THR A 62 -11.50 3.00 4.62
C THR A 62 -11.39 4.08 5.70
N GLY A 63 -12.40 4.93 5.82
CA GLY A 63 -12.49 6.01 6.80
C GLY A 63 -11.68 7.25 6.41
N LEU A 64 -11.19 7.30 5.18
CA LEU A 64 -10.39 8.43 4.70
C LEU A 64 -11.22 9.69 4.46
N GLU A 65 -12.55 9.60 4.38
CA GLU A 65 -13.43 10.73 4.12
C GLU A 65 -13.18 11.91 5.08
N ARG A 66 -12.99 11.61 6.36
CA ARG A 66 -12.72 12.64 7.36
C ARG A 66 -11.36 13.29 7.19
N TYR A 67 -10.37 12.49 6.78
CA TYR A 67 -9.02 13.01 6.54
C TYR A 67 -8.99 13.84 5.27
N LEU A 68 -9.64 13.34 4.21
CA LEU A 68 -9.75 14.06 2.95
C LEU A 68 -10.53 15.38 3.10
N SER A 69 -11.54 15.44 3.98
CA SER A 69 -12.25 16.68 4.27
C SER A 69 -11.41 17.72 5.01
N VAL A 70 -10.40 17.29 5.78
CA VAL A 70 -9.42 18.20 6.41
C VAL A 70 -8.35 18.66 5.42
N ILE A 71 -7.84 17.72 4.60
CA ILE A 71 -6.80 17.98 3.63
C ILE A 71 -7.34 18.86 2.48
N PHE A 72 -8.57 18.57 2.02
CA PHE A 72 -9.23 19.25 0.90
C PHE A 72 -10.64 19.70 1.32
N PRO A 73 -10.76 20.74 2.15
CA PRO A 73 -12.06 21.26 2.52
C PRO A 73 -12.81 21.75 1.28
N ASN A 74 -14.12 21.57 1.27
CA ASN A 74 -15.04 22.00 0.19
C ASN A 74 -14.92 21.24 -1.14
N HIS A 75 -14.30 20.07 -1.15
CA HIS A 75 -14.26 19.22 -2.33
C HIS A 75 -15.17 17.99 -2.16
N THR A 76 -15.77 17.54 -3.27
CA THR A 76 -16.66 16.38 -3.29
C THR A 76 -15.88 15.14 -3.69
N TRP A 77 -16.05 14.07 -2.92
CA TRP A 77 -15.40 12.78 -3.17
C TRP A 77 -16.39 11.73 -3.62
N ILE A 78 -16.07 11.04 -4.71
CA ILE A 78 -16.79 9.89 -5.22
C ILE A 78 -16.12 8.64 -4.65
N HIS A 79 -16.87 7.81 -3.95
CA HIS A 79 -16.36 6.63 -3.26
C HIS A 79 -16.70 5.36 -4.00
N ASP A 80 -15.71 4.49 -4.18
CA ASP A 80 -15.87 3.10 -4.63
C ASP A 80 -16.88 2.96 -5.79
N ARG A 81 -16.79 3.82 -6.78
CA ARG A 81 -17.60 3.79 -8.00
C ARG A 81 -16.75 3.45 -9.20
N ALA A 82 -17.32 2.68 -10.12
CA ALA A 82 -16.65 2.34 -11.36
C ALA A 82 -16.10 3.60 -12.04
N PHE A 83 -14.87 3.51 -12.56
CA PHE A 83 -14.25 4.59 -13.32
C PHE A 83 -15.06 4.93 -14.57
N GLY A 84 -15.74 3.91 -15.14
CA GLY A 84 -16.80 4.08 -16.11
C GLY A 84 -16.32 4.35 -17.53
N MET A 85 -17.23 4.94 -18.31
CA MET A 85 -16.97 5.30 -19.70
C MET A 85 -16.19 6.62 -19.74
N GLN A 86 -15.18 6.66 -20.59
CA GLN A 86 -14.32 7.80 -20.81
C GLN A 86 -14.65 8.47 -22.16
N ASP A 87 -14.14 9.67 -22.39
CA ASP A 87 -14.42 10.47 -23.58
C ASP A 87 -14.00 9.79 -24.89
N ASP A 88 -12.99 8.90 -24.82
CA ASP A 88 -12.54 8.08 -25.97
C ASP A 88 -13.42 6.83 -26.20
N GLY A 89 -14.50 6.66 -25.45
CA GLY A 89 -15.40 5.51 -25.52
C GLY A 89 -14.93 4.27 -24.79
N ALA A 90 -13.73 4.27 -24.19
CA ALA A 90 -13.27 3.18 -23.36
C ALA A 90 -14.05 3.13 -22.05
N SER A 91 -14.38 1.91 -21.56
CA SER A 91 -15.12 1.72 -20.33
C SER A 91 -14.35 0.82 -19.36
N TYR A 92 -14.24 1.25 -18.11
CA TYR A 92 -13.48 0.58 -17.08
C TYR A 92 -14.33 0.27 -15.86
N HIS A 93 -14.26 -0.98 -15.39
CA HIS A 93 -14.92 -1.44 -14.16
C HIS A 93 -14.06 -1.29 -12.91
N ILE A 94 -12.81 -0.79 -13.07
CA ILE A 94 -11.95 -0.48 -11.93
C ILE A 94 -12.63 0.58 -11.05
N ARG A 95 -12.43 0.45 -9.73
CA ARG A 95 -13.16 1.26 -8.75
C ARG A 95 -12.13 1.87 -7.80
N PRO A 96 -11.77 3.15 -8.01
CA PRO A 96 -10.91 3.85 -7.07
C PRO A 96 -11.61 3.99 -5.72
N ASP A 97 -10.83 3.91 -4.63
CA ASP A 97 -11.38 4.12 -3.30
C ASP A 97 -12.01 5.51 -3.19
N TYR A 98 -11.29 6.52 -3.65
CA TYR A 98 -11.74 7.92 -3.64
C TYR A 98 -11.34 8.63 -4.92
N ARG A 99 -12.25 9.37 -5.50
CA ARG A 99 -12.03 10.19 -6.69
C ARG A 99 -12.62 11.57 -6.51
N CYS A 100 -11.83 12.61 -6.76
CA CYS A 100 -12.25 14.00 -6.84
C CYS A 100 -12.08 14.50 -8.27
N GLU A 101 -13.19 14.84 -8.92
CA GLU A 101 -13.20 15.31 -10.31
C GLU A 101 -12.59 16.71 -10.42
N GLU A 102 -12.89 17.59 -9.47
CA GLU A 102 -12.43 18.97 -9.43
C GLU A 102 -10.91 19.07 -9.32
N LEU A 103 -10.31 18.19 -8.53
CA LEU A 103 -8.86 18.13 -8.31
C LEU A 103 -8.14 17.22 -9.31
N ARG A 104 -8.86 16.47 -10.12
CA ARG A 104 -8.32 15.38 -10.94
C ARG A 104 -7.43 14.46 -10.10
N LEU A 105 -7.92 14.09 -8.93
CA LEU A 105 -7.20 13.33 -7.93
C LEU A 105 -7.92 12.03 -7.59
N ILE A 106 -7.15 10.94 -7.59
CA ILE A 106 -7.57 9.64 -7.06
C ILE A 106 -6.72 9.34 -5.83
N VAL A 107 -7.36 8.86 -4.78
CA VAL A 107 -6.70 8.39 -3.55
C VAL A 107 -7.08 6.93 -3.35
N GLU A 108 -6.06 6.08 -3.27
CA GLU A 108 -6.18 4.65 -3.00
C GLU A 108 -5.58 4.35 -1.63
N PHE A 109 -6.24 3.53 -0.85
CA PHE A 109 -5.75 3.03 0.41
C PHE A 109 -5.25 1.60 0.26
N ASP A 110 -3.94 1.41 0.37
CA ASP A 110 -3.30 0.13 0.18
C ASP A 110 -3.17 -0.64 1.51
N GLY A 111 -4.15 -1.48 1.78
CA GLY A 111 -4.09 -2.45 2.87
C GLY A 111 -3.11 -3.59 2.58
N LEU A 112 -2.89 -4.47 3.56
CA LEU A 112 -1.95 -5.60 3.45
C LEU A 112 -2.15 -6.46 2.19
N LEU A 113 -3.39 -6.61 1.70
CA LEU A 113 -3.69 -7.40 0.49
C LEU A 113 -2.95 -6.90 -0.76
N HIS A 114 -2.62 -5.61 -0.82
CA HIS A 114 -1.87 -4.99 -1.91
C HIS A 114 -0.39 -5.39 -1.94
N TYR A 115 0.08 -6.06 -0.90
CA TYR A 115 1.47 -6.51 -0.75
C TYR A 115 1.62 -8.03 -0.73
N GLN A 116 0.50 -8.77 -0.63
CA GLN A 116 0.52 -10.22 -0.45
C GLN A 116 0.67 -11.02 -1.75
N ARG A 117 0.22 -10.46 -2.88
CA ARG A 117 0.15 -11.18 -4.15
C ARG A 117 0.77 -10.37 -5.28
N PRO A 118 1.65 -10.99 -6.09
CA PRO A 118 2.26 -10.30 -7.24
C PRO A 118 1.23 -9.78 -8.24
N GLU A 119 0.11 -10.53 -8.42
CA GLU A 119 -0.97 -10.15 -9.32
C GLU A 119 -1.68 -8.86 -8.85
N THR A 120 -1.82 -8.70 -7.54
CA THR A 120 -2.41 -7.48 -6.97
C THR A 120 -1.47 -6.30 -7.15
N VAL A 121 -0.18 -6.46 -6.88
CA VAL A 121 0.84 -5.42 -7.10
C VAL A 121 0.84 -4.98 -8.58
N LYS A 122 0.81 -5.94 -9.50
CA LYS A 122 0.75 -5.66 -10.95
C LYS A 122 -0.53 -4.92 -11.32
N LYS A 123 -1.68 -5.39 -10.84
CA LYS A 123 -2.98 -4.77 -11.11
C LYS A 123 -3.07 -3.33 -10.59
N ASP A 124 -2.48 -3.04 -9.44
CA ASP A 124 -2.42 -1.69 -8.89
C ASP A 124 -1.69 -0.74 -9.83
N LEU A 125 -0.55 -1.18 -10.39
CA LEU A 125 0.21 -0.40 -11.37
C LEU A 125 -0.57 -0.21 -12.68
N GLU A 126 -1.25 -1.25 -13.16
CA GLU A 126 -2.09 -1.17 -14.36
C GLU A 126 -3.26 -0.20 -14.16
N ASN A 127 -3.93 -0.27 -13.01
CA ASN A 127 -5.02 0.64 -12.68
C ASN A 127 -4.52 2.09 -12.57
N GLN A 128 -3.38 2.30 -11.92
CA GLN A 128 -2.76 3.61 -11.82
C GLN A 128 -2.46 4.20 -13.20
N ALA A 129 -1.85 3.42 -14.10
CA ALA A 129 -1.56 3.86 -15.46
C ALA A 129 -2.84 4.25 -16.25
N ILE A 130 -3.96 3.55 -15.99
CA ILE A 130 -5.26 3.91 -16.58
C ILE A 130 -5.72 5.27 -16.05
N TYR A 131 -5.69 5.50 -14.73
CA TYR A 131 -6.10 6.78 -14.15
C TYR A 131 -5.23 7.94 -14.64
N GLU A 132 -3.92 7.74 -14.69
CA GLU A 132 -2.96 8.75 -15.18
C GLU A 132 -3.17 9.06 -16.65
N LYS A 133 -3.50 8.07 -17.50
CA LYS A 133 -3.86 8.25 -18.91
C LYS A 133 -5.00 9.27 -19.07
N TYR A 134 -5.95 9.28 -18.14
CA TYR A 134 -7.08 10.21 -18.16
C TYR A 134 -6.86 11.47 -17.32
N GLY A 135 -5.60 11.78 -17.00
CA GLY A 135 -5.18 13.04 -16.37
C GLY A 135 -5.44 13.13 -14.88
N TYR A 136 -5.60 12.01 -14.18
CA TYR A 136 -5.68 12.00 -12.73
C TYR A 136 -4.29 11.85 -12.13
N LYS A 137 -4.00 12.65 -11.10
CA LYS A 137 -2.93 12.33 -10.15
C LYS A 137 -3.42 11.19 -9.27
N VAL A 138 -2.58 10.19 -9.04
CA VAL A 138 -2.91 9.07 -8.13
C VAL A 138 -2.04 9.16 -6.89
N VAL A 139 -2.66 9.19 -5.73
CA VAL A 139 -2.01 9.13 -4.42
C VAL A 139 -2.39 7.81 -3.77
N ARG A 140 -1.39 7.02 -3.42
CA ARG A 140 -1.56 5.77 -2.69
C ARG A 140 -1.10 5.95 -1.25
N ILE A 141 -1.95 5.54 -0.31
CA ILE A 141 -1.67 5.62 1.13
C ILE A 141 -1.43 4.20 1.63
N PRO A 142 -0.17 3.81 1.88
CA PRO A 142 0.15 2.52 2.44
C PRO A 142 -0.39 2.37 3.87
N TYR A 143 -0.86 1.21 4.24
CA TYR A 143 -1.43 0.93 5.57
C TYR A 143 -0.43 1.15 6.72
N PHE A 144 0.86 1.10 6.43
CA PHE A 144 1.93 1.25 7.42
C PHE A 144 2.46 2.69 7.51
N ILE A 145 1.82 3.65 6.85
CA ILE A 145 2.18 5.06 6.87
C ILE A 145 1.05 5.85 7.53
N GLN A 146 1.38 6.61 8.58
CA GLN A 146 0.46 7.49 9.30
C GLN A 146 0.41 8.87 8.62
N LEU A 147 -0.77 9.47 8.54
CA LEU A 147 -0.97 10.80 7.95
C LEU A 147 -0.53 11.92 8.90
N THR A 148 0.77 12.06 9.08
CA THR A 148 1.37 13.21 9.76
C THR A 148 1.35 14.44 8.84
N GLN A 149 1.63 15.63 9.39
CA GLN A 149 1.77 16.85 8.56
C GLN A 149 2.79 16.67 7.42
N ALA A 150 3.94 16.05 7.73
CA ALA A 150 4.98 15.78 6.73
C ALA A 150 4.52 14.82 5.64
N VAL A 151 3.78 13.76 6.01
CA VAL A 151 3.22 12.80 5.05
C VAL A 151 2.15 13.44 4.18
N VAL A 152 1.25 14.23 4.77
CA VAL A 152 0.23 14.96 4.01
C VAL A 152 0.88 15.90 3.00
N LYS A 153 1.91 16.66 3.42
CA LYS A 153 2.67 17.54 2.53
C LYS A 153 3.33 16.76 1.40
N GLU A 154 3.99 15.64 1.72
CA GLU A 154 4.69 14.82 0.71
C GLU A 154 3.73 14.18 -0.30
N LEU A 155 2.59 13.64 0.16
CA LEU A 155 1.65 12.93 -0.71
C LEU A 155 0.76 13.88 -1.52
N PHE A 156 0.28 14.94 -0.88
CA PHE A 156 -0.78 15.79 -1.45
C PHE A 156 -0.30 17.19 -1.84
N ASP A 157 0.90 17.59 -1.41
CA ASP A 157 1.42 18.98 -1.51
C ASP A 157 0.54 20.00 -0.80
N VAL A 158 -0.12 19.60 0.27
CA VAL A 158 -1.00 20.42 1.11
C VAL A 158 -0.44 20.50 2.52
N GLU A 159 -0.52 21.67 3.13
CA GLU A 159 -0.17 21.88 4.54
C GLU A 159 -1.43 21.80 5.41
N VAL A 160 -1.37 21.02 6.47
CA VAL A 160 -2.41 20.94 7.50
C VAL A 160 -1.87 21.50 8.80
N ASN A 161 -2.72 22.21 9.56
CA ASN A 161 -2.28 22.90 10.78
C ASN A 161 -1.94 21.92 11.92
N GLU A 162 -2.63 20.78 11.95
CA GLU A 162 -2.44 19.76 12.97
C GLU A 162 -2.19 18.40 12.33
N PRO A 163 -1.36 17.52 12.96
CA PRO A 163 -1.16 16.17 12.47
C PRO A 163 -2.46 15.37 12.58
N LEU A 164 -2.81 14.63 11.54
CA LEU A 164 -3.95 13.72 11.58
C LEU A 164 -3.61 12.45 12.38
N PHE A 165 -2.33 12.09 12.44
CA PHE A 165 -1.79 10.96 13.20
C PHE A 165 -0.43 11.28 13.81
N SER A 166 -0.12 10.58 14.91
CA SER A 166 1.20 10.65 15.51
C SER A 166 2.23 9.88 14.67
N PRO A 167 3.43 10.45 14.45
CA PRO A 167 4.52 9.74 13.77
C PRO A 167 5.10 8.58 14.60
N ASP A 168 4.90 8.61 15.92
CA ASP A 168 5.50 7.66 16.88
C ASP A 168 4.66 6.40 17.09
N ILE A 169 3.55 6.28 16.36
CA ILE A 169 2.66 5.11 16.45
C ILE A 169 3.02 4.13 15.34
N PRO A 170 3.56 2.95 15.67
CA PRO A 170 3.83 1.91 14.67
C PRO A 170 2.53 1.39 14.08
N SER A 171 2.51 1.17 12.78
CA SER A 171 1.38 0.59 12.05
C SER A 171 1.55 -0.91 11.84
N MET A 172 2.78 -1.42 11.89
CA MET A 172 3.09 -2.83 11.75
C MET A 172 3.30 -3.50 13.10
N SER A 173 2.72 -4.71 13.25
CA SER A 173 2.82 -5.50 14.48
C SER A 173 2.56 -6.98 14.19
N ALA A 174 3.35 -7.87 14.80
CA ALA A 174 3.16 -9.31 14.69
C ALA A 174 1.80 -9.78 15.24
N GLN A 175 1.30 -9.12 16.27
CA GLN A 175 0.01 -9.46 16.89
C GLN A 175 -1.15 -9.30 15.91
N ASP A 176 -1.13 -8.25 15.11
CA ASP A 176 -2.16 -7.96 14.13
C ASP A 176 -1.93 -8.67 12.79
N LYS A 177 -0.81 -9.40 12.66
CA LYS A 177 -0.43 -10.14 11.45
C LYS A 177 -0.37 -9.28 10.18
N ASN A 178 0.10 -8.06 10.31
CA ASN A 178 0.25 -7.07 9.24
C ASN A 178 1.71 -6.84 8.84
N THR A 179 2.57 -7.79 9.17
CA THR A 179 4.03 -7.70 9.08
C THR A 179 4.54 -8.09 7.69
N PRO A 180 5.81 -7.79 7.38
CA PRO A 180 6.49 -8.24 6.17
C PRO A 180 6.36 -9.74 5.88
N ALA A 181 6.28 -10.60 6.90
CA ALA A 181 6.13 -12.04 6.75
C ALA A 181 4.91 -12.48 5.89
N TYR A 182 3.92 -11.62 5.74
CA TYR A 182 2.73 -11.89 4.92
C TYR A 182 2.81 -11.32 3.51
N CYS A 183 3.91 -10.64 3.16
CA CYS A 183 4.07 -10.02 1.86
C CYS A 183 4.78 -10.95 0.87
N CYS A 184 4.42 -10.84 -0.41
CA CYS A 184 5.21 -11.47 -1.47
C CYS A 184 6.48 -10.64 -1.77
N PRO A 185 7.49 -11.19 -2.47
CA PRO A 185 8.73 -10.46 -2.78
C PRO A 185 8.49 -9.12 -3.50
N ALA A 186 7.54 -9.07 -4.43
CA ALA A 186 7.17 -7.82 -5.11
C ALA A 186 6.54 -6.82 -4.16
N GLY A 187 5.69 -7.29 -3.24
CA GLY A 187 5.09 -6.47 -2.18
C GLY A 187 6.11 -5.95 -1.18
N LEU A 188 7.10 -6.77 -0.79
CA LEU A 188 8.21 -6.36 0.08
C LEU A 188 9.07 -5.26 -0.56
N LYS A 189 9.40 -5.41 -1.84
CA LYS A 189 10.13 -4.39 -2.58
C LYS A 189 9.36 -3.08 -2.59
N ARG A 190 8.08 -3.12 -2.93
CA ARG A 190 7.20 -1.95 -2.90
C ARG A 190 7.12 -1.34 -1.51
N MET A 191 6.91 -2.15 -0.45
CA MET A 191 6.88 -1.70 0.94
C MET A 191 8.18 -0.96 1.33
N ALA A 192 9.33 -1.51 0.95
CA ALA A 192 10.62 -0.88 1.22
C ALA A 192 10.77 0.46 0.49
N GLU A 193 10.37 0.55 -0.78
CA GLU A 193 10.41 1.79 -1.55
C GLU A 193 9.51 2.87 -0.95
N GLU A 194 8.32 2.50 -0.49
CA GLU A 194 7.38 3.40 0.17
C GLU A 194 7.88 3.84 1.55
N LEU A 195 8.44 2.94 2.37
CA LEU A 195 9.03 3.26 3.67
C LEU A 195 10.20 4.25 3.56
N LYS A 196 11.05 4.11 2.54
CA LYS A 196 12.20 5.02 2.32
C LYS A 196 11.76 6.47 2.10
N ARG A 197 10.55 6.71 1.61
CA ARG A 197 9.99 8.07 1.48
C ARG A 197 9.68 8.72 2.83
N PHE A 198 9.48 7.92 3.88
CA PHE A 198 9.05 8.36 5.20
C PHE A 198 9.99 7.82 6.30
N PRO A 199 11.24 8.31 6.39
CA PRO A 199 12.29 7.73 7.24
C PRO A 199 11.93 7.64 8.73
N GLN A 200 11.19 8.63 9.26
CA GLN A 200 10.76 8.62 10.65
C GLN A 200 9.80 7.44 10.92
N GLN A 201 8.80 7.25 10.08
CA GLN A 201 7.85 6.15 10.25
C GLN A 201 8.48 4.79 9.91
N MET A 202 9.43 4.75 8.97
CA MET A 202 10.24 3.57 8.73
C MET A 202 10.96 3.15 10.02
N ALA A 203 11.63 4.09 10.71
CA ALA A 203 12.34 3.80 11.95
C ALA A 203 11.39 3.26 13.03
N VAL A 204 10.23 3.89 13.23
CA VAL A 204 9.22 3.47 14.22
C VAL A 204 8.68 2.06 13.90
N ASN A 205 8.36 1.77 12.64
CA ASN A 205 7.88 0.45 12.26
C ASN A 205 8.97 -0.63 12.39
N VAL A 206 10.19 -0.34 11.95
CA VAL A 206 11.33 -1.27 12.08
C VAL A 206 11.62 -1.57 13.55
N GLU A 207 11.64 -0.56 14.40
CA GLU A 207 11.83 -0.75 15.86
C GLU A 207 10.72 -1.61 16.46
N ALA A 208 9.47 -1.35 16.09
CA ALA A 208 8.35 -2.16 16.57
C ALA A 208 8.46 -3.63 16.15
N LEU A 209 8.91 -3.88 14.92
CA LEU A 209 9.12 -5.23 14.41
C LEU A 209 10.33 -5.92 15.05
N HIS A 210 11.40 -5.20 15.38
CA HIS A 210 12.56 -5.73 16.10
C HIS A 210 12.23 -6.24 17.51
N ASN A 211 11.20 -5.69 18.13
CA ASN A 211 10.75 -6.11 19.46
C ASN A 211 9.94 -7.41 19.45
N GLU A 212 9.73 -8.00 18.28
CA GLU A 212 8.98 -9.23 18.07
C GLU A 212 9.87 -10.31 17.41
N ASP A 213 9.45 -11.57 17.48
CA ASP A 213 10.17 -12.66 16.83
C ASP A 213 10.18 -12.49 15.30
N ASP A 214 11.36 -12.56 14.69
CA ASP A 214 11.53 -12.40 13.23
C ASP A 214 10.76 -13.46 12.42
N GLN A 215 10.55 -14.65 12.97
CA GLN A 215 9.69 -15.66 12.33
C GLN A 215 8.23 -15.21 12.21
N LEU A 216 7.81 -14.28 13.06
CA LEU A 216 6.47 -13.71 13.04
C LEU A 216 6.41 -12.42 12.24
N THR A 217 7.49 -11.65 12.24
CA THR A 217 7.53 -10.32 11.61
C THR A 217 8.06 -10.34 10.19
N GLY A 218 9.04 -11.21 9.89
CA GLY A 218 9.74 -11.22 8.60
C GLY A 218 10.57 -9.96 8.35
N LEU A 219 11.01 -9.27 9.41
CA LEU A 219 11.77 -8.04 9.31
C LEU A 219 13.09 -8.24 8.57
N SER A 220 13.81 -9.34 8.83
CA SER A 220 15.07 -9.67 8.14
C SER A 220 14.91 -9.71 6.62
N ILE A 221 13.74 -10.15 6.12
CA ILE A 221 13.43 -10.17 4.69
C ILE A 221 13.20 -8.74 4.17
N LEU A 222 12.47 -7.91 4.91
CA LEU A 222 12.26 -6.50 4.54
C LEU A 222 13.58 -5.74 4.49
N GLU A 223 14.47 -5.96 5.46
CA GLU A 223 15.76 -5.29 5.54
C GLU A 223 16.67 -5.55 4.32
N MET A 224 16.50 -6.69 3.64
CA MET A 224 17.23 -6.94 2.37
C MET A 224 16.85 -5.94 1.27
N PHE A 225 15.64 -5.39 1.31
CA PHE A 225 15.14 -4.40 0.35
C PHE A 225 15.32 -2.95 0.85
N LEU A 226 15.54 -2.77 2.15
CA LEU A 226 15.80 -1.45 2.72
C LEU A 226 17.26 -0.98 2.51
N LYS A 227 18.16 -1.88 2.25
CA LYS A 227 19.57 -1.58 1.88
C LYS A 227 19.63 -1.04 0.45
#